data_edbf9eac7966574990677ca9c872741a
#
_entry.id   edbf9eac7966574990677ca9c872741a
#
_cell.length_a   1.000
_cell.length_b   1.000
_cell.length_c   1.000
_cell.angle_alpha   90.00
_cell.angle_beta   90.00
_cell.angle_gamma   90.00
#
_symmetry.space_group_name_H-M   'P 1'
#
loop_
_entity.id
_entity.type
_entity.pdbx_description
1 polymer ?
#
loop_
_entity_poly.entity_id
_entity_poly.type
_entity_poly.pdbx_seq_one_letter_code
_entity_poly.pdbx_strand_id
1 'polypeptide(L)'
;MLTSKADRIALSDILSDRIDELLDFLEISYVDHGDYYGFVCPIHEGADNPQGCTMTVFGEWKGAWKCWTRGCENEHTHSIIGFIRAVLSTRRDKDVTFFETVRFCKEFLKVTDSEIKNRANNIPELLLKYSKQTKEKKGRVLNLSREEVRKSLSIPSKYYINRGYSEEVLNKFDVGNCDSEGKQMNGRIVAPVYDEDYNYVGCVGRTPHENHNGYKWINSKYFHAGSYLYGYWLAKDKIRKTKTIILVEGQGDVWRLHEAGIENCVGIFGSSLTD
;
A
#
# COMPACT_ATOMS: atom_id res chain seq x y z
N MET A 1 -5.39 -6.30 -34.41
CA MET A 1 -4.88 -5.09 -33.75
C MET A 1 -5.62 -4.92 -32.41
N LEU A 2 -4.93 -4.67 -31.32
CA LEU A 2 -5.52 -4.51 -29.98
C LEU A 2 -5.95 -3.04 -29.81
N THR A 3 -7.23 -2.76 -29.94
CA THR A 3 -7.76 -1.38 -29.93
C THR A 3 -8.81 -1.13 -28.84
N SER A 4 -9.45 -2.19 -28.34
CA SER A 4 -10.51 -2.07 -27.33
C SER A 4 -9.97 -1.84 -25.92
N LYS A 5 -10.78 -1.27 -25.03
CA LYS A 5 -10.48 -1.17 -23.59
C LYS A 5 -10.26 -2.57 -22.99
N ALA A 6 -11.06 -3.54 -23.40
CA ALA A 6 -10.98 -4.93 -22.96
C ALA A 6 -9.63 -5.58 -23.32
N ASP A 7 -9.14 -5.36 -24.57
CA ASP A 7 -7.83 -5.88 -25.00
C ASP A 7 -6.69 -5.31 -24.14
N ARG A 8 -6.77 -4.02 -23.79
CA ARG A 8 -5.75 -3.36 -22.93
C ARG A 8 -5.76 -3.92 -21.51
N ILE A 9 -6.92 -4.16 -20.95
CA ILE A 9 -7.06 -4.77 -19.61
C ILE A 9 -6.49 -6.19 -19.64
N ALA A 10 -6.84 -6.99 -20.64
CA ALA A 10 -6.34 -8.36 -20.79
C ALA A 10 -4.82 -8.40 -20.94
N LEU A 11 -4.24 -7.51 -21.75
CA LEU A 11 -2.79 -7.41 -21.90
C LEU A 11 -2.12 -6.99 -20.59
N SER A 12 -2.67 -6.01 -19.86
CA SER A 12 -2.16 -5.61 -18.55
C SER A 12 -2.22 -6.75 -17.53
N ASP A 13 -3.29 -7.53 -17.53
CA ASP A 13 -3.44 -8.68 -16.63
C ASP A 13 -2.39 -9.76 -16.91
N ILE A 14 -2.15 -10.11 -18.19
CA ILE A 14 -1.11 -11.07 -18.57
C ILE A 14 0.29 -10.57 -18.16
N LEU A 15 0.60 -9.29 -18.40
CA LEU A 15 1.86 -8.67 -17.99
C LEU A 15 2.02 -8.69 -16.46
N SER A 16 0.94 -8.43 -15.75
CA SER A 16 0.96 -8.36 -14.29
C SER A 16 1.19 -9.72 -13.62
N ASP A 17 0.96 -10.82 -14.33
CA ASP A 17 1.32 -12.16 -13.83
C ASP A 17 2.83 -12.45 -13.93
N ARG A 18 3.62 -11.60 -14.61
CA ARG A 18 5.06 -11.77 -14.88
C ARG A 18 5.85 -10.48 -14.62
N ILE A 19 5.54 -9.75 -13.54
CA ILE A 19 6.18 -8.45 -13.22
C ILE A 19 7.66 -8.63 -12.91
N ASP A 20 8.04 -9.65 -12.16
CA ASP A 20 9.42 -9.99 -11.83
C ASP A 20 10.25 -10.25 -13.11
N GLU A 21 9.76 -11.13 -13.98
CA GLU A 21 10.42 -11.41 -15.26
C GLU A 21 10.50 -10.16 -16.16
N LEU A 22 9.49 -9.28 -16.10
CA LEU A 22 9.50 -8.03 -16.86
C LEU A 22 10.55 -7.04 -16.33
N LEU A 23 10.68 -6.90 -15.02
CA LEU A 23 11.69 -6.04 -14.41
C LEU A 23 13.10 -6.55 -14.72
N ASP A 24 13.32 -7.87 -14.61
CA ASP A 24 14.59 -8.51 -14.97
C ASP A 24 14.91 -8.30 -16.46
N PHE A 25 13.92 -8.50 -17.35
CA PHE A 25 14.09 -8.26 -18.79
C PHE A 25 14.40 -6.80 -19.13
N LEU A 26 13.85 -5.88 -18.33
CA LEU A 26 14.16 -4.46 -18.41
C LEU A 26 15.42 -4.08 -17.60
N GLU A 27 16.19 -5.03 -17.09
CA GLU A 27 17.42 -4.80 -16.30
C GLU A 27 17.19 -3.81 -15.14
N ILE A 28 16.03 -3.89 -14.49
CA ILE A 28 15.66 -3.06 -13.36
C ILE A 28 15.77 -3.90 -12.09
N SER A 29 16.81 -3.63 -11.28
CA SER A 29 16.96 -4.27 -9.97
C SER A 29 15.88 -3.76 -9.02
N TYR A 30 15.25 -4.67 -8.27
CA TYR A 30 14.16 -4.36 -7.35
C TYR A 30 14.30 -5.07 -6.00
N VAL A 31 13.59 -4.57 -5.00
CA VAL A 31 13.45 -5.18 -3.69
C VAL A 31 12.01 -5.63 -3.53
N ASP A 32 11.82 -6.89 -3.18
CA ASP A 32 10.50 -7.48 -2.93
C ASP A 32 10.02 -7.13 -1.51
N HIS A 33 8.87 -6.45 -1.42
CA HIS A 33 8.18 -6.09 -0.18
C HIS A 33 6.90 -6.91 0.05
N GLY A 34 6.67 -7.94 -0.76
CA GLY A 34 5.51 -8.82 -0.71
C GLY A 34 4.30 -8.28 -1.49
N ASP A 35 3.85 -7.07 -1.23
CA ASP A 35 2.70 -6.46 -1.92
C ASP A 35 3.12 -5.57 -3.10
N TYR A 36 4.36 -5.14 -3.10
CA TYR A 36 4.94 -4.30 -4.16
C TYR A 36 6.44 -4.55 -4.30
N TYR A 37 6.96 -4.26 -5.48
CA TYR A 37 8.38 -4.15 -5.73
C TYR A 37 8.81 -2.69 -5.65
N GLY A 38 9.91 -2.43 -4.92
CA GLY A 38 10.55 -1.11 -4.82
C GLY A 38 11.82 -1.07 -5.65
N PHE A 39 12.05 -0.01 -6.42
CA PHE A 39 13.21 0.15 -7.29
C PHE A 39 13.55 1.62 -7.54
N VAL A 40 14.76 1.85 -8.06
CA VAL A 40 15.17 3.17 -8.55
C VAL A 40 14.34 3.52 -9.78
N CYS A 41 13.79 4.74 -9.83
CA CYS A 41 12.99 5.13 -10.99
C CYS A 41 13.83 5.13 -12.29
N PRO A 42 13.44 4.34 -13.31
CA PRO A 42 14.22 4.22 -14.53
C PRO A 42 13.92 5.31 -15.57
N ILE A 43 13.13 6.33 -15.20
CA ILE A 43 12.53 7.26 -16.15
C ILE A 43 13.17 8.64 -16.07
N HIS A 44 13.43 9.16 -14.87
CA HIS A 44 14.05 10.47 -14.71
C HIS A 44 15.53 10.37 -14.31
N GLU A 45 16.31 11.33 -14.76
CA GLU A 45 17.72 11.44 -14.40
C GLU A 45 17.93 11.76 -12.90
N GLY A 46 19.06 11.32 -12.36
CA GLY A 46 19.45 11.57 -10.96
C GLY A 46 18.61 10.78 -9.95
N ALA A 47 17.92 9.71 -10.39
CA ALA A 47 17.25 8.80 -9.48
C ALA A 47 18.30 7.93 -8.76
N ASP A 48 18.36 8.04 -7.45
CA ASP A 48 19.29 7.30 -6.57
C ASP A 48 18.59 6.57 -5.42
N ASN A 49 17.31 6.86 -5.21
CA ASN A 49 16.53 6.22 -4.16
C ASN A 49 16.10 4.81 -4.62
N PRO A 50 16.57 3.73 -3.99
CA PRO A 50 16.23 2.34 -4.35
C PRO A 50 14.74 2.01 -4.14
N GLN A 51 13.97 2.91 -3.54
CA GLN A 51 12.54 2.80 -3.34
C GLN A 51 11.78 4.06 -3.85
N GLY A 52 12.42 4.82 -4.71
CA GLY A 52 11.85 6.01 -5.34
C GLY A 52 10.74 5.70 -6.33
N CYS A 53 10.64 4.46 -6.77
CA CYS A 53 9.55 3.95 -7.60
C CYS A 53 9.02 2.64 -7.03
N THR A 54 7.72 2.42 -7.14
CA THR A 54 7.07 1.18 -6.69
C THR A 54 6.13 0.63 -7.75
N MET A 55 6.02 -0.70 -7.82
CA MET A 55 5.03 -1.39 -8.63
C MET A 55 4.28 -2.41 -7.79
N THR A 56 2.96 -2.32 -7.76
CA THR A 56 2.11 -3.23 -7.01
C THR A 56 2.08 -4.60 -7.67
N VAL A 57 2.35 -5.67 -6.91
CA VAL A 57 2.40 -7.04 -7.43
C VAL A 57 1.23 -7.90 -6.99
N PHE A 58 0.31 -7.32 -6.20
CA PHE A 58 -0.82 -8.04 -5.70
C PHE A 58 -2.09 -7.17 -5.61
N GLY A 59 -3.29 -7.84 -5.66
CA GLY A 59 -4.58 -7.18 -5.50
C GLY A 59 -5.11 -6.50 -6.75
N GLU A 60 -6.11 -5.65 -6.57
CA GLU A 60 -6.84 -4.96 -7.66
C GLU A 60 -5.93 -4.05 -8.50
N TRP A 61 -4.93 -3.45 -7.86
CA TRP A 61 -3.97 -2.54 -8.50
C TRP A 61 -2.69 -3.23 -8.98
N LYS A 62 -2.71 -4.55 -9.16
CA LYS A 62 -1.57 -5.32 -9.66
C LYS A 62 -1.09 -4.76 -11.00
N GLY A 63 0.21 -4.43 -11.08
CA GLY A 63 0.81 -3.78 -12.23
C GLY A 63 0.69 -2.25 -12.25
N ALA A 64 0.05 -1.64 -11.24
CA ALA A 64 0.09 -0.19 -11.07
C ALA A 64 1.45 0.23 -10.50
N TRP A 65 1.98 1.34 -11.02
CA TRP A 65 3.28 1.87 -10.61
C TRP A 65 3.19 3.34 -10.21
N LYS A 66 4.14 3.77 -9.40
CA LYS A 66 4.24 5.15 -8.93
C LYS A 66 5.69 5.56 -8.70
N CYS A 67 6.06 6.73 -9.18
CA CYS A 67 7.31 7.41 -8.85
C CYS A 67 7.06 8.42 -7.73
N TRP A 68 7.59 8.14 -6.55
CA TRP A 68 7.39 8.98 -5.36
C TRP A 68 8.23 10.24 -5.36
N THR A 69 9.23 10.32 -6.25
CA THR A 69 10.16 11.44 -6.32
C THR A 69 9.65 12.55 -7.25
N ARG A 70 9.22 12.18 -8.47
CA ARG A 70 8.82 13.14 -9.50
C ARG A 70 7.44 12.92 -10.12
N GLY A 71 6.72 11.86 -9.70
CA GLY A 71 5.39 11.57 -10.26
C GLY A 71 5.41 11.24 -11.75
N CYS A 72 6.43 10.49 -12.23
CA CYS A 72 6.60 10.18 -13.65
C CYS A 72 5.39 9.45 -14.26
N GLU A 73 4.62 8.73 -13.44
CA GLU A 73 3.39 8.07 -13.87
C GLU A 73 2.31 9.03 -14.38
N ASN A 74 2.35 10.29 -13.98
CA ASN A 74 1.36 11.30 -14.42
C ASN A 74 1.49 11.62 -15.92
N GLU A 75 2.68 11.46 -16.49
CA GLU A 75 2.94 11.68 -17.91
C GLU A 75 2.67 10.41 -18.75
N HIS A 76 2.72 9.22 -18.12
CA HIS A 76 2.72 7.94 -18.84
C HIS A 76 1.58 7.00 -18.48
N THR A 77 0.71 7.32 -17.55
CA THR A 77 -0.32 6.50 -16.93
C THR A 77 0.21 5.51 -15.88
N HIS A 78 -0.63 5.23 -14.87
CA HIS A 78 -0.28 4.37 -13.72
C HIS A 78 -0.23 2.87 -14.06
N SER A 79 -0.56 2.46 -15.28
CA SER A 79 -0.65 1.05 -15.67
C SER A 79 0.73 0.46 -16.02
N ILE A 80 0.86 -0.87 -15.93
CA ILE A 80 2.08 -1.59 -16.34
C ILE A 80 2.46 -1.31 -17.81
N ILE A 81 1.48 -1.13 -18.69
CA ILE A 81 1.74 -0.75 -20.09
C ILE A 81 2.29 0.68 -20.16
N GLY A 82 1.77 1.59 -19.32
CA GLY A 82 2.30 2.95 -19.18
C GLY A 82 3.73 2.96 -18.67
N PHE A 83 4.06 2.12 -17.68
CA PHE A 83 5.41 1.94 -17.20
C PHE A 83 6.37 1.48 -18.30
N ILE A 84 6.00 0.42 -19.03
CA ILE A 84 6.82 -0.08 -20.15
C ILE A 84 7.03 1.03 -21.20
N ARG A 85 5.97 1.78 -21.54
CA ARG A 85 6.09 2.89 -22.47
C ARG A 85 7.07 3.95 -21.99
N ALA A 86 6.99 4.34 -20.71
CA ALA A 86 7.88 5.30 -20.11
C ALA A 86 9.35 4.85 -20.17
N VAL A 87 9.64 3.62 -19.74
CA VAL A 87 10.99 3.05 -19.79
C VAL A 87 11.54 2.99 -21.20
N LEU A 88 10.74 2.53 -22.16
CA LEU A 88 11.15 2.47 -23.55
C LEU A 88 11.39 3.85 -24.16
N SER A 89 10.57 4.85 -23.81
CA SER A 89 10.72 6.22 -24.27
C SER A 89 12.02 6.82 -23.76
N THR A 90 12.29 6.68 -22.46
CA THR A 90 13.53 7.15 -21.83
C THR A 90 14.78 6.49 -22.46
N ARG A 91 14.77 5.16 -22.64
CA ARG A 91 15.91 4.43 -23.19
C ARG A 91 16.21 4.74 -24.66
N ARG A 92 15.19 5.14 -25.41
CA ARG A 92 15.31 5.46 -26.85
C ARG A 92 15.48 6.95 -27.12
N ASP A 93 15.42 7.76 -26.07
CA ASP A 93 15.42 9.24 -26.16
C ASP A 93 14.40 9.76 -27.16
N LYS A 94 13.20 9.16 -27.16
CA LYS A 94 12.07 9.55 -28.02
C LYS A 94 10.75 9.00 -27.48
N ASP A 95 9.66 9.69 -27.78
CA ASP A 95 8.32 9.19 -27.47
C ASP A 95 8.03 7.87 -28.19
N VAL A 96 7.82 6.79 -27.43
CA VAL A 96 7.39 5.49 -27.93
C VAL A 96 5.86 5.50 -28.01
N THR A 97 5.33 5.12 -29.18
CA THR A 97 3.88 5.06 -29.39
C THR A 97 3.26 3.89 -28.62
N PHE A 98 1.95 3.97 -28.36
CA PHE A 98 1.22 2.87 -27.77
C PHE A 98 1.34 1.56 -28.58
N PHE A 99 1.34 1.64 -29.90
CA PHE A 99 1.48 0.46 -30.78
C PHE A 99 2.86 -0.18 -30.67
N GLU A 100 3.94 0.60 -30.59
CA GLU A 100 5.28 0.09 -30.36
C GLU A 100 5.39 -0.58 -28.99
N THR A 101 4.75 0.01 -27.97
CA THR A 101 4.68 -0.59 -26.63
C THR A 101 3.94 -1.93 -26.64
N VAL A 102 2.77 -2.01 -27.28
CA VAL A 102 2.01 -3.27 -27.40
C VAL A 102 2.82 -4.32 -28.15
N ARG A 103 3.55 -3.93 -29.21
CA ARG A 103 4.41 -4.87 -29.93
C ARG A 103 5.50 -5.42 -29.02
N PHE A 104 6.19 -4.58 -28.26
CA PHE A 104 7.17 -4.99 -27.26
C PHE A 104 6.55 -5.95 -26.23
N CYS A 105 5.38 -5.61 -25.67
CA CYS A 105 4.71 -6.46 -24.69
C CYS A 105 4.41 -7.87 -25.28
N LYS A 106 3.94 -7.95 -26.52
CA LYS A 106 3.64 -9.21 -27.18
C LYS A 106 4.91 -10.03 -27.45
N GLU A 107 6.01 -9.40 -27.85
CA GLU A 107 7.31 -10.03 -28.05
C GLU A 107 7.85 -10.58 -26.72
N PHE A 108 7.79 -9.80 -25.65
CA PHE A 108 8.18 -10.23 -24.30
C PHE A 108 7.35 -11.42 -23.81
N LEU A 109 6.02 -11.32 -23.91
CA LEU A 109 5.10 -12.36 -23.43
C LEU A 109 5.06 -13.58 -24.34
N LYS A 110 5.49 -13.45 -25.61
CA LYS A 110 5.35 -14.45 -26.68
C LYS A 110 3.88 -14.82 -26.92
N VAL A 111 2.98 -13.83 -26.92
CA VAL A 111 1.53 -14.00 -27.12
C VAL A 111 1.05 -13.37 -28.41
N THR A 112 -0.02 -13.92 -28.95
CA THR A 112 -0.72 -13.46 -30.16
C THR A 112 -1.88 -12.54 -29.84
N ASP A 113 -2.39 -11.79 -30.83
CA ASP A 113 -3.62 -10.99 -30.68
C ASP A 113 -4.84 -11.85 -30.32
N SER A 114 -4.90 -13.10 -30.81
CA SER A 114 -6.01 -14.02 -30.53
C SER A 114 -6.03 -14.44 -29.04
N GLU A 115 -4.88 -14.72 -28.45
CA GLU A 115 -4.78 -15.09 -27.03
C GLU A 115 -5.21 -13.92 -26.13
N ILE A 116 -4.76 -12.71 -26.45
CA ILE A 116 -5.17 -11.50 -25.69
C ILE A 116 -6.68 -11.25 -25.83
N LYS A 117 -7.24 -11.40 -27.03
CA LYS A 117 -8.69 -11.25 -27.25
C LYS A 117 -9.51 -12.33 -26.56
N ASN A 118 -9.05 -13.57 -26.53
CA ASN A 118 -9.69 -14.64 -25.76
C ASN A 118 -9.72 -14.30 -24.26
N ARG A 119 -8.63 -13.77 -23.73
CA ARG A 119 -8.58 -13.28 -22.35
C ARG A 119 -9.53 -12.10 -22.13
N ALA A 120 -9.61 -11.16 -23.09
CA ALA A 120 -10.51 -10.01 -23.05
C ALA A 120 -12.00 -10.39 -23.02
N ASN A 121 -12.39 -11.47 -23.67
CA ASN A 121 -13.75 -12.00 -23.66
C ASN A 121 -14.16 -12.56 -22.28
N ASN A 122 -13.20 -12.87 -21.40
CA ASN A 122 -13.39 -13.41 -20.06
C ASN A 122 -13.20 -12.36 -18.95
N ILE A 123 -13.26 -11.06 -19.29
CA ILE A 123 -13.09 -9.95 -18.32
C ILE A 123 -13.99 -10.07 -17.07
N PRO A 124 -15.28 -10.49 -17.15
CA PRO A 124 -16.10 -10.69 -15.96
C PRO A 124 -15.49 -11.70 -14.97
N GLU A 125 -14.84 -12.75 -15.49
CA GLU A 125 -14.14 -13.74 -14.67
C GLU A 125 -12.86 -13.18 -14.04
N LEU A 126 -12.15 -12.32 -14.78
CA LEU A 126 -10.99 -11.58 -14.26
C LEU A 126 -11.38 -10.65 -13.10
N LEU A 127 -12.44 -9.87 -13.25
CA LEU A 127 -12.96 -8.99 -12.18
C LEU A 127 -13.37 -9.79 -10.95
N LEU A 128 -13.98 -10.98 -11.13
CA LEU A 128 -14.29 -11.90 -10.03
C LEU A 128 -13.03 -12.47 -9.36
N LYS A 129 -11.98 -12.75 -10.12
CA LYS A 129 -10.67 -13.19 -9.58
C LYS A 129 -10.07 -12.12 -8.67
N TYR A 130 -10.05 -10.87 -9.10
CA TYR A 130 -9.54 -9.75 -8.29
C TYR A 130 -10.41 -9.49 -7.05
N SER A 131 -11.74 -9.53 -7.17
CA SER A 131 -12.63 -9.35 -6.03
C SER A 131 -12.53 -10.48 -4.98
N LYS A 132 -12.18 -11.69 -5.38
CA LYS A 132 -11.90 -12.80 -4.47
C LYS A 132 -10.57 -12.61 -3.77
N GLN A 133 -9.53 -12.16 -4.48
CA GLN A 133 -8.22 -11.90 -3.90
C GLN A 133 -8.26 -10.78 -2.84
N THR A 134 -9.05 -9.72 -3.07
CA THR A 134 -9.26 -8.66 -2.06
C THR A 134 -10.01 -9.16 -0.82
N LYS A 135 -10.93 -10.12 -0.98
CA LYS A 135 -11.63 -10.73 0.17
C LYS A 135 -10.75 -11.69 0.98
N GLU A 136 -9.77 -12.35 0.36
CA GLU A 136 -8.83 -13.25 1.05
C GLU A 136 -7.73 -12.51 1.82
N LYS A 137 -7.51 -11.23 1.52
CA LYS A 137 -6.54 -10.36 2.22
C LYS A 137 -7.09 -9.60 3.43
N LYS A 138 -8.16 -10.02 4.05
CA LYS A 138 -8.34 -9.65 5.45
C LYS A 138 -7.10 -10.14 6.18
N GLY A 139 -6.28 -9.19 6.66
CA GLY A 139 -4.99 -9.48 7.26
C GLY A 139 -5.13 -10.68 8.21
N ARG A 140 -4.13 -11.55 8.22
CA ARG A 140 -4.14 -12.74 9.07
C ARG A 140 -4.46 -12.28 10.49
N VAL A 141 -5.65 -12.64 10.99
CA VAL A 141 -6.00 -12.38 12.38
C VAL A 141 -4.91 -13.06 13.20
N LEU A 142 -4.02 -12.25 13.76
CA LEU A 142 -3.02 -12.73 14.68
C LEU A 142 -3.80 -13.10 15.94
N ASN A 143 -3.74 -14.36 16.37
CA ASN A 143 -4.43 -14.83 17.57
C ASN A 143 -3.79 -14.24 18.85
N LEU A 144 -3.72 -12.90 18.91
CA LEU A 144 -3.24 -12.13 20.05
C LEU A 144 -4.41 -11.31 20.59
N SER A 145 -4.71 -11.52 21.85
CA SER A 145 -5.69 -10.70 22.56
C SER A 145 -5.16 -9.26 22.72
N ARG A 146 -6.07 -8.29 22.86
CA ARG A 146 -5.70 -6.91 23.17
C ARG A 146 -4.82 -6.81 24.41
N GLU A 147 -5.07 -7.66 25.42
CA GLU A 147 -4.29 -7.68 26.66
C GLU A 147 -2.83 -8.11 26.41
N GLU A 148 -2.60 -9.13 25.58
CA GLU A 148 -1.26 -9.58 25.21
C GLU A 148 -0.52 -8.50 24.40
N VAL A 149 -1.21 -7.81 23.50
CA VAL A 149 -0.65 -6.67 22.76
C VAL A 149 -0.25 -5.56 23.73
N ARG A 150 -1.11 -5.18 24.67
CA ARG A 150 -0.81 -4.17 25.69
C ARG A 150 0.38 -4.56 26.56
N LYS A 151 0.48 -5.81 27.00
CA LYS A 151 1.63 -6.31 27.78
C LYS A 151 2.96 -6.27 27.01
N SER A 152 2.91 -6.29 25.68
CA SER A 152 4.11 -6.23 24.84
C SER A 152 4.64 -4.82 24.60
N LEU A 153 3.97 -3.79 25.10
CA LEU A 153 4.26 -2.38 24.87
C LEU A 153 4.37 -1.63 26.21
N SER A 154 5.28 -0.67 26.27
CA SER A 154 5.33 0.31 27.36
C SER A 154 4.33 1.45 27.09
N ILE A 155 3.10 1.32 27.60
CA ILE A 155 1.98 2.25 27.42
C ILE A 155 1.80 3.10 28.68
N PRO A 156 1.53 4.41 28.57
CA PRO A 156 1.46 5.22 27.37
C PRO A 156 2.84 5.63 26.84
N SER A 157 2.93 5.94 25.54
CA SER A 157 4.18 6.39 24.93
C SER A 157 4.64 7.75 25.45
N LYS A 158 5.78 7.80 26.14
CA LYS A 158 6.40 9.05 26.62
C LYS A 158 6.71 10.03 25.48
N TYR A 159 7.05 9.52 24.30
CA TYR A 159 7.30 10.35 23.12
C TYR A 159 6.09 11.18 22.75
N TYR A 160 4.89 10.58 22.73
CA TYR A 160 3.67 11.31 22.37
C TYR A 160 3.13 12.17 23.51
N ILE A 161 3.36 11.80 24.78
CA ILE A 161 3.11 12.70 25.91
C ILE A 161 3.90 14.00 25.76
N ASN A 162 5.20 13.89 25.45
CA ASN A 162 6.06 15.06 25.21
C ASN A 162 5.64 15.89 23.99
N ARG A 163 4.86 15.33 23.09
CA ARG A 163 4.21 16.03 21.95
C ARG A 163 2.83 16.58 22.29
N GLY A 164 2.44 16.51 23.56
CA GLY A 164 1.23 17.10 24.08
C GLY A 164 -0.04 16.23 23.93
N TYR A 165 0.08 14.92 23.70
CA TYR A 165 -1.06 14.00 23.77
C TYR A 165 -1.30 13.57 25.21
N SER A 166 -2.57 13.42 25.60
CA SER A 166 -2.93 12.97 26.95
C SER A 166 -2.62 11.48 27.15
N GLU A 167 -2.31 11.13 28.38
CA GLU A 167 -2.14 9.72 28.77
C GLU A 167 -3.43 8.92 28.52
N GLU A 168 -4.58 9.55 28.73
CA GLU A 168 -5.88 8.93 28.55
C GLU A 168 -6.09 8.46 27.10
N VAL A 169 -5.85 9.35 26.12
CA VAL A 169 -6.03 8.99 24.70
C VAL A 169 -5.02 7.93 24.27
N LEU A 170 -3.76 8.03 24.69
CA LEU A 170 -2.74 7.04 24.35
C LEU A 170 -3.04 5.67 24.95
N ASN A 171 -3.56 5.63 26.18
CA ASN A 171 -4.05 4.40 26.80
C ASN A 171 -5.29 3.83 26.10
N LYS A 172 -6.21 4.69 25.67
CA LYS A 172 -7.43 4.29 24.94
C LYS A 172 -7.08 3.58 23.62
N PHE A 173 -6.06 4.06 22.93
CA PHE A 173 -5.57 3.51 21.65
C PHE A 173 -4.40 2.54 21.78
N ASP A 174 -3.99 2.18 22.99
CA ASP A 174 -2.88 1.25 23.29
C ASP A 174 -1.53 1.69 22.70
N VAL A 175 -1.28 3.00 22.65
CA VAL A 175 -0.07 3.56 22.04
C VAL A 175 1.11 3.50 23.01
N GLY A 176 2.12 2.72 22.66
CA GLY A 176 3.26 2.48 23.52
C GLY A 176 4.58 2.27 22.78
N ASN A 177 5.66 2.20 23.54
CA ASN A 177 6.97 1.86 22.99
C ASN A 177 7.14 0.35 22.93
N CYS A 178 7.73 -0.17 21.87
CA CYS A 178 8.14 -1.56 21.76
C CYS A 178 9.65 -1.67 22.04
N ASP A 179 9.98 -2.26 23.17
CA ASP A 179 11.37 -2.43 23.63
C ASP A 179 11.77 -3.92 23.59
N SER A 180 11.22 -4.69 22.65
CA SER A 180 11.46 -6.13 22.51
C SER A 180 12.55 -6.40 21.48
N GLU A 181 13.73 -6.80 21.91
CA GLU A 181 14.83 -7.18 21.03
C GLU A 181 14.45 -8.28 20.04
N GLY A 182 14.95 -8.19 18.82
CA GLY A 182 14.68 -9.16 17.74
C GLY A 182 13.32 -9.04 17.09
N LYS A 183 12.42 -8.17 17.57
CA LYS A 183 11.12 -7.92 16.92
C LYS A 183 11.22 -6.77 15.91
N GLN A 184 10.42 -6.84 14.85
CA GLN A 184 10.34 -5.84 13.78
C GLN A 184 10.10 -4.41 14.32
N MET A 185 9.33 -4.27 15.39
CA MET A 185 8.95 -2.99 15.98
C MET A 185 9.89 -2.54 17.10
N ASN A 186 10.99 -3.24 17.35
CA ASN A 186 11.93 -2.86 18.40
C ASN A 186 12.43 -1.41 18.26
N GLY A 187 12.41 -0.65 19.35
CA GLY A 187 12.80 0.76 19.38
C GLY A 187 11.82 1.72 18.73
N ARG A 188 10.60 1.28 18.38
CA ARG A 188 9.56 2.11 17.78
C ARG A 188 8.41 2.39 18.72
N ILE A 189 7.73 3.51 18.47
CA ILE A 189 6.43 3.77 19.06
C ILE A 189 5.40 3.08 18.19
N VAL A 190 4.60 2.22 18.81
CA VAL A 190 3.64 1.35 18.14
C VAL A 190 2.22 1.83 18.42
N ALA A 191 1.43 1.95 17.37
CA ALA A 191 0.00 2.12 17.42
C ALA A 191 -0.66 0.83 16.89
N PRO A 192 -1.23 -0.02 17.78
CA PRO A 192 -1.94 -1.22 17.38
C PRO A 192 -3.18 -0.91 16.57
N VAL A 193 -3.55 -1.85 15.71
CA VAL A 193 -4.78 -1.79 14.91
C VAL A 193 -5.62 -3.02 15.22
N TYR A 194 -6.89 -2.78 15.44
CA TYR A 194 -7.88 -3.83 15.70
C TYR A 194 -9.00 -3.75 14.66
N ASP A 195 -9.63 -4.87 14.39
CA ASP A 195 -10.87 -4.91 13.61
C ASP A 195 -12.09 -4.45 14.43
N GLU A 196 -13.26 -4.49 13.85
CA GLU A 196 -14.50 -4.08 14.52
C GLU A 196 -14.86 -4.93 15.77
N ASP A 197 -14.31 -6.15 15.87
CA ASP A 197 -14.53 -7.07 16.98
C ASP A 197 -13.38 -7.06 18.00
N TYR A 198 -12.48 -6.06 17.92
CA TYR A 198 -11.28 -5.92 18.75
C TYR A 198 -10.22 -7.03 18.57
N ASN A 199 -10.25 -7.77 17.46
CA ASN A 199 -9.17 -8.69 17.14
C ASN A 199 -7.96 -7.89 16.64
N TYR A 200 -6.77 -8.23 17.12
CA TYR A 200 -5.54 -7.61 16.66
C TYR A 200 -5.21 -8.02 15.22
N VAL A 201 -5.10 -7.05 14.34
CA VAL A 201 -4.83 -7.28 12.90
C VAL A 201 -3.45 -6.81 12.48
N GLY A 202 -2.77 -6.05 13.31
CA GLY A 202 -1.44 -5.53 13.06
C GLY A 202 -1.17 -4.22 13.75
N CYS A 203 -0.08 -3.58 13.40
CA CYS A 203 0.27 -2.28 13.96
C CYS A 203 1.07 -1.43 12.97
N VAL A 204 1.11 -0.14 13.24
CA VAL A 204 2.07 0.79 12.63
C VAL A 204 3.09 1.22 13.67
N GLY A 205 4.35 1.33 13.26
CA GLY A 205 5.45 1.69 14.15
C GLY A 205 6.20 2.92 13.64
N ARG A 206 6.33 3.95 14.49
CA ARG A 206 7.09 5.16 14.20
C ARG A 206 8.43 5.14 14.93
N THR A 207 9.53 5.50 14.26
CA THR A 207 10.77 5.78 14.95
C THR A 207 10.69 7.09 15.75
N PRO A 208 11.18 7.13 17.01
CA PRO A 208 11.27 8.38 17.78
C PRO A 208 12.41 9.28 17.32
N HIS A 209 13.38 8.74 16.57
CA HIS A 209 14.58 9.46 16.15
C HIS A 209 14.33 10.25 14.85
N GLU A 210 14.78 11.51 14.81
CA GLU A 210 14.68 12.36 13.62
C GLU A 210 15.70 11.95 12.55
N ASN A 211 16.92 11.64 12.99
CA ASN A 211 18.01 11.18 12.13
C ASN A 211 18.11 9.64 12.21
N HIS A 212 17.37 8.94 11.40
CA HIS A 212 17.43 7.48 11.30
C HIS A 212 17.66 7.04 9.86
N ASN A 213 18.42 5.99 9.70
CA ASN A 213 18.55 5.31 8.42
C ASN A 213 17.32 4.39 8.24
N GLY A 214 16.42 4.72 7.30
CA GLY A 214 15.23 3.93 7.01
C GLY A 214 13.91 4.69 7.14
N TYR A 215 12.79 3.96 7.15
CA TYR A 215 11.46 4.57 7.16
C TYR A 215 11.07 5.12 8.53
N LYS A 216 10.55 6.35 8.53
CA LYS A 216 9.95 6.98 9.71
C LYS A 216 8.77 6.17 10.24
N TRP A 217 7.95 5.63 9.35
CA TRP A 217 6.82 4.77 9.63
C TRP A 217 6.98 3.43 8.93
N ILE A 218 6.64 2.34 9.60
CA ILE A 218 6.55 1.01 9.03
C ILE A 218 5.27 0.32 9.49
N ASN A 219 4.75 -0.55 8.66
CA ASN A 219 3.67 -1.46 9.02
C ASN A 219 4.24 -2.78 9.55
N SER A 220 3.51 -3.44 10.45
CA SER A 220 3.87 -4.80 10.85
C SER A 220 3.73 -5.76 9.67
N LYS A 221 4.55 -6.82 9.68
CA LYS A 221 4.51 -7.87 8.66
C LYS A 221 3.08 -8.42 8.53
N TYR A 222 2.60 -8.54 7.32
CA TYR A 222 1.24 -8.99 6.97
C TYR A 222 0.09 -8.05 7.35
N PHE A 223 0.37 -6.83 7.85
CA PHE A 223 -0.67 -5.82 8.05
C PHE A 223 -0.92 -5.04 6.75
N HIS A 224 -2.15 -5.15 6.25
CA HIS A 224 -2.60 -4.44 5.05
C HIS A 224 -3.41 -3.20 5.45
N ALA A 225 -2.72 -2.06 5.54
CA ALA A 225 -3.32 -0.80 6.01
C ALA A 225 -4.58 -0.38 5.23
N GLY A 226 -4.60 -0.60 3.91
CA GLY A 226 -5.75 -0.29 3.05
C GLY A 226 -7.01 -1.13 3.32
N SER A 227 -6.92 -2.19 4.12
CA SER A 227 -8.07 -3.04 4.48
C SER A 227 -8.75 -2.61 5.78
N TYR A 228 -8.24 -1.60 6.46
CA TYR A 228 -8.71 -1.19 7.80
C TYR A 228 -8.78 0.33 7.92
N LEU A 229 -9.66 0.80 8.82
CA LEU A 229 -9.72 2.18 9.26
C LEU A 229 -9.22 2.25 10.71
N TYR A 230 -8.17 3.06 10.95
CA TYR A 230 -7.61 3.21 12.29
C TYR A 230 -8.62 3.83 13.25
N GLY A 231 -8.81 3.21 14.39
CA GLY A 231 -9.75 3.69 15.41
C GLY A 231 -11.21 3.27 15.19
N TYR A 232 -11.54 2.58 14.09
CA TYR A 232 -12.93 2.20 13.81
C TYR A 232 -13.54 1.33 14.92
N TRP A 233 -12.76 0.45 15.54
CA TRP A 233 -13.21 -0.37 16.68
C TRP A 233 -13.74 0.43 17.88
N LEU A 234 -13.26 1.67 18.05
CA LEU A 234 -13.75 2.62 19.09
C LEU A 234 -14.85 3.54 18.55
N ALA A 235 -14.78 3.92 17.28
CA ALA A 235 -15.66 4.92 16.67
C ALA A 235 -17.00 4.35 16.18
N LYS A 236 -17.10 3.05 15.92
CA LYS A 236 -18.24 2.41 15.23
C LYS A 236 -19.61 2.73 15.83
N ASP A 237 -19.74 2.72 17.15
CA ASP A 237 -21.03 2.97 17.81
C ASP A 237 -21.42 4.44 17.73
N LYS A 238 -20.45 5.34 17.85
CA LYS A 238 -20.68 6.78 17.67
C LYS A 238 -21.06 7.11 16.23
N ILE A 239 -20.38 6.50 15.25
CA ILE A 239 -20.69 6.61 13.81
C ILE A 239 -22.12 6.13 13.55
N ARG A 240 -22.49 4.95 14.06
CA ARG A 240 -23.85 4.40 13.90
C ARG A 240 -24.93 5.33 14.50
N LYS A 241 -24.64 5.93 15.65
CA LYS A 241 -25.55 6.84 16.34
C LYS A 241 -25.68 8.19 15.62
N THR A 242 -24.58 8.78 15.18
CA THR A 242 -24.56 10.10 14.55
C THR A 242 -24.82 10.06 13.05
N LYS A 243 -24.74 8.89 12.42
CA LYS A 243 -24.77 8.69 10.95
C LYS A 243 -23.72 9.51 10.20
N THR A 244 -22.61 9.85 10.89
CA THR A 244 -21.54 10.68 10.36
C THR A 244 -20.20 10.05 10.72
N ILE A 245 -19.27 9.99 9.76
CA ILE A 245 -17.89 9.59 9.93
C ILE A 245 -16.97 10.74 9.53
N ILE A 246 -15.92 10.95 10.31
CA ILE A 246 -14.86 11.92 10.02
C ILE A 246 -13.62 11.12 9.62
N LEU A 247 -13.11 11.38 8.43
CA LEU A 247 -11.92 10.74 7.91
C LEU A 247 -10.71 11.67 8.07
N VAL A 248 -9.61 11.13 8.59
CA VAL A 248 -8.32 11.83 8.73
C VAL A 248 -7.18 10.97 8.22
N GLU A 249 -6.03 11.58 7.89
CA GLU A 249 -4.91 10.85 7.30
C GLU A 249 -4.27 9.85 8.27
N GLY A 250 -4.03 10.27 9.49
CA GLY A 250 -3.16 9.53 10.39
C GLY A 250 -3.71 9.29 11.80
N GLN A 251 -2.99 8.45 12.53
CA GLN A 251 -3.34 8.05 13.89
C GLN A 251 -3.34 9.24 14.86
N GLY A 252 -2.36 10.14 14.69
CA GLY A 252 -2.24 11.34 15.54
C GLY A 252 -3.46 12.25 15.44
N ASP A 253 -4.02 12.39 14.26
CA ASP A 253 -5.21 13.21 14.04
C ASP A 253 -6.43 12.59 14.73
N VAL A 254 -6.56 11.25 14.65
CA VAL A 254 -7.61 10.50 15.37
C VAL A 254 -7.50 10.75 16.88
N TRP A 255 -6.29 10.66 17.45
CA TRP A 255 -6.10 10.91 18.89
C TRP A 255 -6.46 12.34 19.28
N ARG A 256 -6.09 13.34 18.48
CA ARG A 256 -6.46 14.75 18.72
C ARG A 256 -7.95 14.99 18.70
N LEU A 257 -8.65 14.39 17.74
CA LEU A 257 -10.10 14.49 17.67
C LEU A 257 -10.78 13.82 18.88
N HIS A 258 -10.27 12.67 19.32
CA HIS A 258 -10.78 12.02 20.53
C HIS A 258 -10.56 12.87 21.79
N GLU A 259 -9.40 13.54 21.93
CA GLU A 259 -9.14 14.49 23.01
C GLU A 259 -10.12 15.67 22.99
N ALA A 260 -10.55 16.09 21.80
CA ALA A 260 -11.57 17.13 21.63
C ALA A 260 -13.02 16.62 21.79
N GLY A 261 -13.22 15.35 22.17
CA GLY A 261 -14.55 14.73 22.33
C GLY A 261 -15.22 14.31 21.02
N ILE A 262 -14.49 14.35 19.90
CA ILE A 262 -14.96 13.94 18.57
C ILE A 262 -14.57 12.48 18.35
N GLU A 263 -15.48 11.56 18.69
CA GLU A 263 -15.18 10.12 18.71
C GLU A 263 -15.63 9.34 17.47
N ASN A 264 -16.34 9.99 16.53
CA ASN A 264 -16.78 9.40 15.27
C ASN A 264 -15.76 9.62 14.15
N CYS A 265 -14.46 9.58 14.46
CA CYS A 265 -13.36 9.79 13.53
C CYS A 265 -12.51 8.54 13.37
N VAL A 266 -11.93 8.36 12.18
CA VAL A 266 -11.08 7.24 11.82
C VAL A 266 -9.93 7.69 10.91
N GLY A 267 -8.80 7.00 10.99
CA GLY A 267 -7.63 7.26 10.13
C GLY A 267 -7.58 6.31 8.94
N ILE A 268 -7.20 6.84 7.77
CA ILE A 268 -7.14 6.09 6.51
C ILE A 268 -5.74 5.59 6.15
N PHE A 269 -4.77 5.75 7.03
CA PHE A 269 -3.35 5.35 6.87
C PHE A 269 -2.62 5.97 5.66
N GLY A 270 -3.13 7.05 5.08
CA GLY A 270 -2.52 7.72 3.93
C GLY A 270 -3.36 8.86 3.40
N SER A 271 -3.06 9.31 2.19
CA SER A 271 -3.73 10.46 1.56
C SER A 271 -4.93 10.10 0.68
N SER A 272 -5.25 8.81 0.55
CA SER A 272 -6.36 8.34 -0.29
C SER A 272 -7.08 7.16 0.35
N LEU A 273 -8.40 7.09 0.16
CA LEU A 273 -9.18 5.89 0.44
C LEU A 273 -8.90 4.86 -0.66
N THR A 274 -8.75 3.61 -0.24
CA THR A 274 -8.79 2.46 -1.15
C THR A 274 -10.19 1.86 -1.09
N ASP A 275 -10.71 1.44 -2.24
CA ASP A 275 -12.02 0.80 -2.35
C ASP A 275 -12.09 -0.56 -1.65
#